data_8da74202ca4dc7b0a5ed78d939b2bfe7
#
_entry.id   8da74202ca4dc7b0a5ed78d939b2bfe7
#
_cell.length_a   1.000
_cell.length_b   1.000
_cell.length_c   1.000
_cell.angle_alpha   90.00
_cell.angle_beta   90.00
_cell.angle_gamma   90.00
#
_symmetry.space_group_name_H-M   'P 1'
#
loop_
_entity.id
_entity.type
_entity.pdbx_description
1 polymer ?
#
loop_
_entity_poly.entity_id
_entity_poly.type
_entity_poly.pdbx_seq_one_letter_code
_entity_poly.pdbx_strand_id
1 'polypeptide(L)'
;MAKYSNYHITVKVKKEACPLNLAPTSSTTAALAMGDALAIALMQVRHFKPRDFAQFHPGGELGKRLLTTAEDVMKKEDLPIIPKDMHLGEAIIHVSKGKLGLGVSVDKKNCVIGLITDGDIRRAMEKWQAEFFNKTVSDIMTMSPKHVAPTTKITEIQHIMHQYKVHTVLVMDDEKHLLGIVDHYACMV
;
A
#
# COMPACT_ATOMS: atom_id res chain seq x y z
N MET A 1 -49.06 -6.19 0.74
CA MET A 1 -47.76 -6.77 0.43
C MET A 1 -47.49 -8.06 1.21
N ALA A 2 -47.62 -8.13 2.53
CA ALA A 2 -47.34 -9.35 3.33
C ALA A 2 -48.07 -10.61 2.80
N LYS A 3 -49.29 -10.48 2.29
CA LYS A 3 -50.08 -11.61 1.72
C LYS A 3 -49.48 -12.26 0.44
N TYR A 4 -48.49 -11.56 -0.19
CA TYR A 4 -47.88 -12.01 -1.46
C TYR A 4 -46.40 -12.32 -1.30
N SER A 5 -45.86 -12.34 -0.05
CA SER A 5 -44.49 -12.64 0.23
C SER A 5 -44.37 -13.92 1.06
N ASN A 6 -43.30 -14.70 0.81
CA ASN A 6 -42.98 -15.90 1.60
C ASN A 6 -42.51 -15.56 3.02
N TYR A 7 -41.88 -14.39 3.17
CA TYR A 7 -41.38 -13.88 4.45
C TYR A 7 -41.76 -12.42 4.59
N HIS A 8 -42.05 -11.99 5.81
CA HIS A 8 -42.40 -10.62 6.11
C HIS A 8 -41.71 -10.17 7.41
N ILE A 9 -41.05 -9.03 7.34
CA ILE A 9 -40.42 -8.38 8.50
C ILE A 9 -41.16 -7.08 8.75
N THR A 10 -41.68 -6.92 9.98
CA THR A 10 -42.44 -5.72 10.34
C THR A 10 -41.46 -4.58 10.73
N VAL A 11 -41.58 -3.47 10.01
CA VAL A 11 -40.80 -2.23 10.29
C VAL A 11 -41.74 -1.10 10.71
N LYS A 12 -42.77 -1.44 11.52
CA LYS A 12 -43.80 -0.52 11.97
C LYS A 12 -43.25 0.47 12.99
N VAL A 13 -43.52 1.75 12.80
CA VAL A 13 -43.24 2.81 13.78
C VAL A 13 -44.52 3.21 14.50
N LYS A 14 -44.44 3.76 15.70
CA LYS A 14 -45.59 4.20 16.50
C LYS A 14 -46.27 5.44 15.90
N LYS A 15 -45.45 6.41 15.45
CA LYS A 15 -45.89 7.65 14.81
C LYS A 15 -44.77 8.21 13.94
N GLU A 16 -45.13 9.08 13.00
CA GLU A 16 -44.16 9.86 12.25
C GLU A 16 -43.60 11.01 13.10
N ALA A 17 -42.35 11.42 12.83
CA ALA A 17 -41.73 12.58 13.48
C ALA A 17 -42.29 13.92 12.93
N CYS A 18 -42.94 13.88 11.78
CA CYS A 18 -43.63 15.01 11.20
C CYS A 18 -44.68 15.59 12.20
N PRO A 19 -44.69 16.88 12.50
CA PRO A 19 -45.65 17.47 13.42
C PRO A 19 -47.12 17.20 13.07
N LEU A 20 -47.42 17.08 11.78
CA LEU A 20 -48.73 16.79 11.25
C LEU A 20 -49.00 15.29 11.10
N ASN A 21 -48.02 14.47 11.43
CA ASN A 21 -48.06 13.00 11.24
C ASN A 21 -48.46 12.54 9.81
N LEU A 22 -48.14 13.35 8.80
CA LEU A 22 -48.47 13.11 7.39
C LEU A 22 -47.28 12.69 6.55
N ALA A 23 -46.16 13.37 6.70
CA ALA A 23 -44.96 13.08 5.93
C ALA A 23 -44.21 11.86 6.51
N PRO A 24 -43.82 10.88 5.68
CA PRO A 24 -43.05 9.73 6.10
C PRO A 24 -41.66 10.21 6.55
N THR A 25 -41.30 9.94 7.77
CA THR A 25 -40.06 10.33 8.45
C THR A 25 -39.48 9.18 9.29
N SER A 26 -40.10 8.88 10.43
CA SER A 26 -39.72 7.73 11.27
C SER A 26 -39.83 6.42 10.53
N SER A 27 -40.89 6.25 9.72
CA SER A 27 -41.12 5.03 8.94
C SER A 27 -40.05 4.81 7.86
N THR A 28 -39.67 5.86 7.13
CA THR A 28 -38.62 5.79 6.12
C THR A 28 -37.26 5.52 6.73
N THR A 29 -36.92 6.16 7.84
CA THR A 29 -35.68 5.91 8.58
C THR A 29 -35.61 4.48 9.10
N ALA A 30 -36.69 3.96 9.69
CA ALA A 30 -36.75 2.60 10.17
C ALA A 30 -36.64 1.57 9.02
N ALA A 31 -37.25 1.83 7.86
CA ALA A 31 -37.15 0.98 6.68
C ALA A 31 -35.72 0.96 6.14
N LEU A 32 -35.04 2.11 6.09
CA LEU A 32 -33.65 2.22 5.66
C LEU A 32 -32.72 1.43 6.60
N ALA A 33 -32.84 1.66 7.91
CA ALA A 33 -32.05 0.95 8.91
C ALA A 33 -32.24 -0.58 8.86
N MET A 34 -33.46 -1.03 8.60
CA MET A 34 -33.75 -2.45 8.41
C MET A 34 -33.08 -3.00 7.13
N GLY A 35 -33.11 -2.22 6.04
CA GLY A 35 -32.43 -2.57 4.80
C GLY A 35 -30.92 -2.73 5.00
N ASP A 36 -30.29 -1.81 5.69
CA ASP A 36 -28.86 -1.87 6.04
C ASP A 36 -28.54 -3.08 6.93
N ALA A 37 -29.36 -3.36 7.94
CA ALA A 37 -29.20 -4.53 8.80
C ALA A 37 -29.27 -5.85 8.01
N LEU A 38 -30.20 -5.95 7.06
CA LEU A 38 -30.30 -7.12 6.18
C LEU A 38 -29.10 -7.24 5.24
N ALA A 39 -28.63 -6.14 4.69
CA ALA A 39 -27.45 -6.11 3.83
C ALA A 39 -26.21 -6.61 4.60
N ILE A 40 -25.98 -6.11 5.81
CA ILE A 40 -24.87 -6.55 6.69
C ILE A 40 -24.98 -8.02 7.05
N ALA A 41 -26.20 -8.49 7.42
CA ALA A 41 -26.42 -9.91 7.71
C ALA A 41 -26.09 -10.80 6.50
N LEU A 42 -26.51 -10.41 5.30
CA LEU A 42 -26.21 -11.12 4.06
C LEU A 42 -24.70 -11.12 3.74
N MET A 43 -24.01 -10.00 3.97
CA MET A 43 -22.55 -9.92 3.81
C MET A 43 -21.84 -10.92 4.73
N GLN A 44 -22.27 -11.04 5.98
CA GLN A 44 -21.72 -12.01 6.94
C GLN A 44 -21.95 -13.46 6.50
N VAL A 45 -23.21 -13.80 6.14
CA VAL A 45 -23.57 -15.16 5.71
C VAL A 45 -22.83 -15.57 4.43
N ARG A 46 -22.59 -14.63 3.52
CA ARG A 46 -21.87 -14.87 2.26
C ARG A 46 -20.36 -14.75 2.37
N HIS A 47 -19.81 -14.45 3.58
CA HIS A 47 -18.40 -14.20 3.79
C HIS A 47 -17.85 -13.14 2.81
N PHE A 48 -18.64 -12.09 2.53
CA PHE A 48 -18.31 -11.02 1.60
C PHE A 48 -17.05 -10.28 2.06
N LYS A 49 -16.06 -10.20 1.16
CA LYS A 49 -14.74 -9.63 1.43
C LYS A 49 -14.56 -8.28 0.73
N PRO A 50 -13.62 -7.43 1.17
CA PRO A 50 -13.31 -6.17 0.50
C PRO A 50 -13.02 -6.31 -1.00
N ARG A 51 -12.37 -7.41 -1.42
CA ARG A 51 -12.10 -7.71 -2.83
C ARG A 51 -13.39 -7.88 -3.65
N ASP A 52 -14.44 -8.45 -3.04
CA ASP A 52 -15.72 -8.67 -3.73
C ASP A 52 -16.40 -7.31 -3.95
N PHE A 53 -16.32 -6.40 -2.96
CA PHE A 53 -16.77 -5.02 -3.13
C PHE A 53 -16.05 -4.31 -4.28
N ALA A 54 -14.72 -4.44 -4.35
CA ALA A 54 -13.90 -3.82 -5.38
C ALA A 54 -14.25 -4.31 -6.79
N GLN A 55 -14.65 -5.58 -6.96
CA GLN A 55 -15.12 -6.11 -8.25
C GLN A 55 -16.39 -5.41 -8.74
N PHE A 56 -17.31 -5.04 -7.83
CA PHE A 56 -18.54 -4.34 -8.19
C PHE A 56 -18.33 -2.82 -8.33
N HIS A 57 -17.28 -2.25 -7.72
CA HIS A 57 -16.99 -0.82 -7.72
C HIS A 57 -15.53 -0.50 -8.11
N PRO A 58 -15.04 -1.01 -9.26
CA PRO A 58 -13.61 -0.89 -9.62
C PRO A 58 -13.17 0.55 -9.88
N GLY A 59 -14.08 1.42 -10.31
CA GLY A 59 -13.78 2.82 -10.65
C GLY A 59 -13.75 3.78 -9.46
N GLY A 60 -14.21 3.35 -8.29
CA GLY A 60 -14.18 4.18 -7.08
C GLY A 60 -12.80 4.18 -6.40
N GLU A 61 -12.50 5.21 -5.63
CA GLU A 61 -11.24 5.34 -4.86
C GLU A 61 -10.97 4.08 -4.00
N LEU A 62 -11.98 3.58 -3.29
CA LEU A 62 -11.86 2.37 -2.49
C LEU A 62 -11.59 1.13 -3.36
N GLY A 63 -12.25 1.00 -4.52
CA GLY A 63 -12.03 -0.10 -5.45
C GLY A 63 -10.61 -0.11 -6.00
N LYS A 64 -10.12 1.03 -6.47
CA LYS A 64 -8.74 1.19 -6.93
C LYS A 64 -7.75 0.79 -5.84
N ARG A 65 -7.90 1.35 -4.64
CA ARG A 65 -7.01 1.05 -3.50
C ARG A 65 -6.96 -0.44 -3.15
N LEU A 66 -8.07 -1.18 -3.29
CA LEU A 66 -8.13 -2.60 -2.99
C LEU A 66 -7.62 -3.50 -4.12
N LEU A 67 -7.61 -3.02 -5.36
CA LEU A 67 -7.21 -3.80 -6.54
C LEU A 67 -5.77 -3.55 -6.96
N THR A 68 -5.27 -2.32 -6.81
CA THR A 68 -3.93 -1.90 -7.25
C THR A 68 -2.82 -2.70 -6.57
N THR A 69 -1.85 -3.11 -7.36
CA THR A 69 -0.69 -3.92 -6.95
C THR A 69 0.61 -3.11 -7.01
N ALA A 70 1.70 -3.68 -6.49
CA ALA A 70 3.05 -3.13 -6.62
C ALA A 70 3.41 -2.89 -8.08
N GLU A 71 3.10 -3.85 -8.97
CA GLU A 71 3.40 -3.78 -10.41
C GLU A 71 2.75 -2.59 -11.11
N ASP A 72 1.54 -2.20 -10.67
CA ASP A 72 0.77 -1.10 -11.25
C ASP A 72 1.37 0.28 -10.92
N VAL A 73 2.11 0.39 -9.81
CA VAL A 73 2.57 1.68 -9.27
C VAL A 73 4.09 1.79 -9.13
N MET A 74 4.83 0.69 -9.28
CA MET A 74 6.29 0.71 -9.12
C MET A 74 6.97 1.52 -10.23
N LYS A 75 8.01 2.25 -9.87
CA LYS A 75 8.96 2.82 -10.80
C LYS A 75 9.83 1.70 -11.35
N LYS A 76 9.85 1.54 -12.69
CA LYS A 76 10.58 0.48 -13.42
C LYS A 76 11.84 1.01 -14.11
N GLU A 77 11.82 2.29 -14.49
CA GLU A 77 12.89 2.95 -15.25
C GLU A 77 13.73 3.85 -14.35
N ASP A 78 14.95 4.14 -14.78
CA ASP A 78 15.89 5.01 -14.05
C ASP A 78 16.04 4.64 -12.57
N LEU A 79 16.12 3.34 -12.28
CA LEU A 79 16.33 2.86 -10.92
C LEU A 79 17.73 3.27 -10.43
N PRO A 80 17.87 3.69 -9.17
CA PRO A 80 19.14 4.14 -8.59
C PRO A 80 20.07 2.95 -8.29
N ILE A 81 20.53 2.27 -9.34
CA ILE A 81 21.44 1.13 -9.23
C ILE A 81 22.86 1.66 -9.03
N ILE A 82 23.54 1.15 -8.00
CA ILE A 82 24.89 1.54 -7.64
C ILE A 82 25.77 0.31 -7.40
N PRO A 83 27.02 0.30 -7.89
CA PRO A 83 28.00 -0.76 -7.57
C PRO A 83 28.29 -0.83 -6.07
N LYS A 84 28.39 -2.04 -5.53
CA LYS A 84 28.71 -2.25 -4.11
C LYS A 84 30.10 -1.74 -3.69
N ASP A 85 31.02 -1.66 -4.63
CA ASP A 85 32.39 -1.18 -4.48
C ASP A 85 32.57 0.31 -4.77
N MET A 86 31.51 1.02 -5.14
CA MET A 86 31.50 2.47 -5.34
C MET A 86 31.83 3.19 -4.02
N HIS A 87 32.67 4.24 -4.07
CA HIS A 87 32.95 5.07 -2.90
C HIS A 87 31.73 5.87 -2.45
N LEU A 88 31.55 6.04 -1.13
CA LEU A 88 30.37 6.70 -0.56
C LEU A 88 30.21 8.15 -1.02
N GLY A 89 31.30 8.87 -1.27
CA GLY A 89 31.25 10.23 -1.82
C GLY A 89 30.58 10.29 -3.20
N GLU A 90 30.79 9.29 -4.03
CA GLU A 90 30.18 9.14 -5.36
C GLU A 90 28.73 8.63 -5.26
N ALA A 91 28.50 7.67 -4.34
CA ALA A 91 27.19 7.08 -4.11
C ALA A 91 26.14 8.13 -3.69
N ILE A 92 26.52 9.17 -2.92
CA ILE A 92 25.65 10.30 -2.57
C ILE A 92 25.02 10.94 -3.81
N ILE A 93 25.83 11.15 -4.86
CA ILE A 93 25.37 11.79 -6.10
C ILE A 93 24.34 10.91 -6.79
N HIS A 94 24.58 9.60 -6.86
CA HIS A 94 23.66 8.64 -7.47
C HIS A 94 22.36 8.51 -6.71
N VAL A 95 22.39 8.41 -5.37
CA VAL A 95 21.19 8.38 -4.52
C VAL A 95 20.36 9.65 -4.69
N SER A 96 21.02 10.81 -4.69
CA SER A 96 20.37 12.12 -4.87
C SER A 96 19.68 12.24 -6.23
N LYS A 97 20.35 11.79 -7.31
CA LYS A 97 19.78 11.80 -8.67
C LYS A 97 18.56 10.89 -8.80
N GLY A 98 18.55 9.76 -8.10
CA GLY A 98 17.43 8.80 -8.09
C GLY A 98 16.14 9.35 -7.52
N LYS A 99 16.19 10.39 -6.67
CA LYS A 99 15.05 11.05 -6.00
C LYS A 99 14.18 10.12 -5.15
N LEU A 100 14.67 8.92 -4.82
CA LEU A 100 13.98 7.91 -4.00
C LEU A 100 14.60 7.78 -2.61
N GLY A 101 15.67 8.56 -2.31
CA GLY A 101 16.37 8.52 -1.04
C GLY A 101 17.12 7.21 -0.75
N LEU A 102 17.37 6.40 -1.81
CA LEU A 102 18.10 5.14 -1.70
C LEU A 102 18.92 4.83 -2.97
N GLY A 103 19.88 3.89 -2.82
CA GLY A 103 20.57 3.26 -3.92
C GLY A 103 20.57 1.75 -3.74
N VAL A 104 20.37 0.99 -4.81
CA VAL A 104 20.29 -0.47 -4.79
C VAL A 104 21.51 -1.08 -5.47
N SER A 105 22.16 -2.02 -4.79
CA SER A 105 23.22 -2.80 -5.39
C SER A 105 22.69 -4.14 -5.89
N VAL A 106 23.00 -4.45 -7.14
CA VAL A 106 22.63 -5.72 -7.78
C VAL A 106 23.88 -6.45 -8.30
N ASP A 107 23.78 -7.73 -8.46
CA ASP A 107 24.82 -8.55 -9.10
C ASP A 107 24.69 -8.53 -10.64
N LYS A 108 25.58 -9.30 -11.31
CA LYS A 108 25.60 -9.43 -12.79
C LYS A 108 24.32 -10.04 -13.37
N LYS A 109 23.49 -10.71 -12.54
CA LYS A 109 22.22 -11.30 -12.92
C LYS A 109 21.02 -10.44 -12.57
N ASN A 110 21.26 -9.17 -12.14
CA ASN A 110 20.24 -8.25 -11.61
C ASN A 110 19.60 -8.69 -10.30
N CYS A 111 20.21 -9.64 -9.56
CA CYS A 111 19.71 -9.99 -8.22
C CYS A 111 20.18 -8.95 -7.19
N VAL A 112 19.27 -8.56 -6.31
CA VAL A 112 19.56 -7.55 -5.26
C VAL A 112 20.54 -8.11 -4.25
N ILE A 113 21.69 -7.43 -4.10
CA ILE A 113 22.70 -7.72 -3.09
C ILE A 113 22.42 -6.95 -1.80
N GLY A 114 22.01 -5.70 -1.92
CA GLY A 114 21.71 -4.82 -0.81
C GLY A 114 21.26 -3.44 -1.24
N LEU A 115 20.98 -2.59 -0.27
CA LEU A 115 20.66 -1.18 -0.52
C LEU A 115 21.29 -0.28 0.52
N ILE A 116 21.48 0.98 0.16
CA ILE A 116 21.80 2.08 1.08
C ILE A 116 20.69 3.14 1.02
N THR A 117 20.48 3.82 2.12
CA THR A 117 19.55 4.95 2.21
C THR A 117 20.27 6.24 2.60
N ASP A 118 19.61 7.40 2.41
CA ASP A 118 20.11 8.68 2.94
C ASP A 118 20.40 8.63 4.44
N GLY A 119 19.64 7.83 5.19
CA GLY A 119 19.85 7.60 6.61
C GLY A 119 21.15 6.84 6.90
N ASP A 120 21.47 5.82 6.07
CA ASP A 120 22.71 5.06 6.20
C ASP A 120 23.92 5.93 5.89
N ILE A 121 23.83 6.74 4.84
CA ILE A 121 24.86 7.71 4.45
C ILE A 121 25.12 8.70 5.58
N ARG A 122 24.08 9.30 6.17
CA ARG A 122 24.23 10.24 7.29
C ARG A 122 24.89 9.60 8.50
N ARG A 123 24.47 8.40 8.89
CA ARG A 123 25.10 7.65 10.01
C ARG A 123 26.56 7.31 9.72
N ALA A 124 26.87 6.97 8.47
CA ALA A 124 28.24 6.69 8.06
C ALA A 124 29.12 7.94 8.12
N MET A 125 28.62 9.10 7.68
CA MET A 125 29.34 10.38 7.79
C MET A 125 29.62 10.75 9.24
N GLU A 126 28.63 10.59 10.13
CA GLU A 126 28.78 10.84 11.56
C GLU A 126 29.85 9.91 12.18
N LYS A 127 29.81 8.62 11.83
CA LYS A 127 30.69 7.60 12.38
C LYS A 127 32.15 7.74 11.93
N TRP A 128 32.39 8.00 10.65
CA TRP A 128 33.72 7.94 10.05
C TRP A 128 34.31 9.31 9.70
N GLN A 129 33.51 10.37 9.77
CA GLN A 129 33.98 11.75 9.51
C GLN A 129 34.85 11.85 8.25
N ALA A 130 36.12 12.23 8.38
CA ALA A 130 37.05 12.38 7.26
C ALA A 130 37.32 11.06 6.49
N GLU A 131 37.25 9.91 7.15
CA GLU A 131 37.43 8.60 6.52
C GLU A 131 36.22 8.14 5.69
N PHE A 132 35.08 8.81 5.78
CA PHE A 132 33.87 8.49 5.05
C PHE A 132 34.11 8.34 3.54
N PHE A 133 34.90 9.21 2.95
CA PHE A 133 35.18 9.21 1.51
C PHE A 133 36.03 8.01 1.04
N ASN A 134 36.70 7.33 1.97
CA ASN A 134 37.46 6.11 1.69
C ASN A 134 36.64 4.84 1.84
N LYS A 135 35.40 4.94 2.32
CA LYS A 135 34.47 3.83 2.49
C LYS A 135 33.65 3.58 1.22
N THR A 136 33.19 2.37 1.07
CA THR A 136 32.38 1.92 -0.08
C THR A 136 30.95 1.63 0.33
N VAL A 137 30.06 1.47 -0.66
CA VAL A 137 28.67 1.08 -0.46
C VAL A 137 28.57 -0.22 0.34
N SER A 138 29.45 -1.20 0.08
CA SER A 138 29.45 -2.48 0.80
C SER A 138 29.72 -2.37 2.30
N ASP A 139 30.36 -1.28 2.77
CA ASP A 139 30.65 -1.06 4.18
C ASP A 139 29.39 -0.68 5.00
N ILE A 140 28.34 -0.19 4.34
CA ILE A 140 27.13 0.33 5.01
C ILE A 140 25.82 -0.25 4.50
N MET A 141 25.83 -0.99 3.39
CA MET A 141 24.59 -1.46 2.78
C MET A 141 23.84 -2.48 3.64
N THR A 142 22.54 -2.40 3.62
CA THR A 142 21.65 -3.41 4.20
C THR A 142 21.55 -4.59 3.24
N MET A 143 22.04 -5.77 3.65
CA MET A 143 22.10 -6.99 2.82
C MET A 143 20.77 -7.69 2.57
N SER A 144 19.78 -7.44 3.39
CA SER A 144 18.44 -8.05 3.27
C SER A 144 17.36 -6.98 3.34
N PRO A 145 17.22 -6.18 2.27
CA PRO A 145 16.24 -5.10 2.24
C PRO A 145 14.81 -5.63 2.27
N LYS A 146 13.88 -4.82 2.80
CA LYS A 146 12.45 -5.13 2.71
C LYS A 146 12.01 -5.06 1.27
N HIS A 147 11.28 -6.08 0.86
CA HIS A 147 10.77 -6.21 -0.50
C HIS A 147 9.40 -6.85 -0.52
N VAL A 148 8.73 -6.73 -1.65
CA VAL A 148 7.41 -7.29 -1.92
C VAL A 148 7.40 -7.93 -3.31
N ALA A 149 6.45 -8.86 -3.53
CA ALA A 149 6.19 -9.40 -4.86
C ALA A 149 5.42 -8.38 -5.74
N PRO A 150 5.50 -8.46 -7.07
CA PRO A 150 4.75 -7.59 -7.99
C PRO A 150 3.24 -7.58 -7.73
N THR A 151 2.69 -8.71 -7.29
CA THR A 151 1.25 -8.90 -7.03
C THR A 151 0.79 -8.37 -5.66
N THR A 152 1.72 -7.91 -4.81
CA THR A 152 1.40 -7.39 -3.48
C THR A 152 0.53 -6.14 -3.59
N LYS A 153 -0.56 -6.07 -2.81
CA LYS A 153 -1.48 -4.93 -2.82
C LYS A 153 -0.88 -3.69 -2.16
N ILE A 154 -1.23 -2.50 -2.68
CA ILE A 154 -0.71 -1.23 -2.12
C ILE A 154 -1.07 -1.06 -0.64
N THR A 155 -2.21 -1.57 -0.18
CA THR A 155 -2.61 -1.55 1.23
C THR A 155 -1.65 -2.35 2.13
N GLU A 156 -1.14 -3.47 1.64
CA GLU A 156 -0.13 -4.28 2.33
C GLU A 156 1.23 -3.59 2.31
N ILE A 157 1.60 -2.98 1.17
CA ILE A 157 2.83 -2.19 1.06
C ILE A 157 2.83 -1.03 2.04
N GLN A 158 1.72 -0.29 2.15
CA GLN A 158 1.55 0.78 3.14
C GLN A 158 1.73 0.26 4.58
N HIS A 159 1.18 -0.91 4.89
CA HIS A 159 1.35 -1.54 6.19
C HIS A 159 2.83 -1.88 6.48
N ILE A 160 3.53 -2.46 5.50
CA ILE A 160 4.97 -2.76 5.58
C ILE A 160 5.77 -1.48 5.80
N MET A 161 5.51 -0.42 5.01
CA MET A 161 6.19 0.86 5.15
C MET A 161 6.01 1.45 6.55
N HIS A 162 4.78 1.41 7.08
CA HIS A 162 4.47 1.91 8.42
C HIS A 162 5.14 1.06 9.52
N GLN A 163 5.04 -0.27 9.42
CA GLN A 163 5.59 -1.21 10.40
C GLN A 163 7.11 -1.07 10.53
N TYR A 164 7.81 -0.97 9.40
CA TYR A 164 9.29 -0.91 9.36
C TYR A 164 9.82 0.52 9.30
N LYS A 165 8.95 1.54 9.30
CA LYS A 165 9.30 2.98 9.22
C LYS A 165 10.19 3.28 8.00
N VAL A 166 9.86 2.69 6.86
CA VAL A 166 10.53 2.90 5.58
C VAL A 166 9.61 3.65 4.61
N HIS A 167 10.18 4.49 3.74
CA HIS A 167 9.43 5.28 2.76
C HIS A 167 9.41 4.64 1.37
N THR A 168 10.21 3.59 1.18
CA THR A 168 10.35 2.88 -0.10
C THR A 168 10.49 1.39 0.15
N VAL A 169 9.98 0.59 -0.79
CA VAL A 169 10.08 -0.87 -0.74
C VAL A 169 10.49 -1.37 -2.13
N LEU A 170 11.40 -2.32 -2.18
CA LEU A 170 11.81 -2.96 -3.43
C LEU A 170 10.73 -3.93 -3.90
N VAL A 171 10.53 -4.01 -5.20
CA VAL A 171 9.70 -5.04 -5.83
C VAL A 171 10.62 -6.04 -6.49
N MET A 172 10.54 -7.29 -6.07
CA MET A 172 11.39 -8.37 -6.55
C MET A 172 10.56 -9.59 -6.91
N ASP A 173 11.09 -10.41 -7.82
CA ASP A 173 10.57 -11.76 -8.09
C ASP A 173 11.10 -12.80 -7.08
N ASP A 174 10.69 -14.06 -7.25
CA ASP A 174 11.09 -15.17 -6.39
C ASP A 174 12.60 -15.47 -6.49
N GLU A 175 13.25 -15.08 -7.60
CA GLU A 175 14.69 -15.21 -7.82
C GLU A 175 15.50 -14.02 -7.30
N LYS A 176 14.82 -13.03 -6.68
CA LYS A 176 15.37 -11.78 -6.13
C LYS A 176 15.88 -10.80 -7.19
N HIS A 177 15.41 -10.88 -8.42
CA HIS A 177 15.68 -9.83 -9.40
C HIS A 177 14.93 -8.56 -9.05
N LEU A 178 15.59 -7.42 -9.20
CA LEU A 178 14.96 -6.12 -9.01
C LEU A 178 14.02 -5.83 -10.19
N LEU A 179 12.73 -5.74 -9.92
CA LEU A 179 11.71 -5.40 -10.91
C LEU A 179 11.31 -3.92 -10.86
N GLY A 180 11.40 -3.30 -9.68
CA GLY A 180 11.08 -1.91 -9.49
C GLY A 180 11.15 -1.47 -8.03
N ILE A 181 10.73 -0.23 -7.80
CA ILE A 181 10.71 0.39 -6.47
C ILE A 181 9.36 1.10 -6.29
N VAL A 182 8.71 0.87 -5.17
CA VAL A 182 7.50 1.60 -4.76
C VAL A 182 7.89 2.58 -3.66
N ASP A 183 7.55 3.84 -3.83
CA ASP A 183 7.65 4.85 -2.80
C ASP A 183 6.31 5.11 -2.12
N HIS A 184 6.34 5.87 -1.01
CA HIS A 184 5.14 6.20 -0.25
C HIS A 184 4.11 6.99 -1.08
N TYR A 185 4.56 7.86 -1.99
CA TYR A 185 3.66 8.69 -2.81
C TYR A 185 2.91 7.87 -3.85
N ALA A 186 3.55 6.85 -4.44
CA ALA A 186 2.93 5.93 -5.37
C ALA A 186 1.77 5.12 -4.75
N CYS A 187 1.75 5.00 -3.42
CA CYS A 187 0.67 4.32 -2.69
C CYS A 187 -0.52 5.24 -2.35
N MET A 188 -0.46 6.55 -2.66
CA MET A 188 -1.55 7.52 -2.43
C MET A 188 -2.49 7.56 -3.64
N VAL A 189 -3.18 6.44 -3.91
CA VAL A 189 -4.11 6.29 -5.05
C VAL A 189 -5.54 6.49 -4.58
#